data_24b32ab9918620b855133d0e20a3ae0c
#
_entry.id   24b32ab9918620b855133d0e20a3ae0c
#
_cell.length_a   1.000
_cell.length_b   1.000
_cell.length_c   1.000
_cell.angle_alpha   90.00
_cell.angle_beta   90.00
_cell.angle_gamma   90.00
#
_symmetry.space_group_name_H-M   'P 1'
#
loop_
_entity.id
_entity.type
_entity.pdbx_description
1 polymer ?
#
loop_
_entity_poly.entity_id
_entity_poly.type
_entity_poly.pdbx_seq_one_letter_code
_entity_poly.pdbx_strand_id
1 'polypeptide(L)'
;PLVYTAILASTDSNALGILRAADELGIRVPEQLSLMGFDNIASAAMPRIDLTTVEQSKREMALQAVEILLDKIERGTQGYVHQILMPSLVKRSSCRALT
;
A
#
# COMPACT_ATOMS: atom_id res chain seq x y z
N PRO A 1 -23.86 13.61 6.17
CA PRO A 1 -22.93 13.09 7.16
C PRO A 1 -22.36 11.75 6.75
N LEU A 2 -21.11 11.52 7.12
CA LEU A 2 -20.45 10.26 6.84
C LEU A 2 -20.97 9.17 7.79
N VAL A 3 -21.25 8.00 7.21
CA VAL A 3 -21.62 6.81 7.99
C VAL A 3 -20.39 6.08 8.51
N TYR A 4 -19.30 6.14 7.74
CA TYR A 4 -18.06 5.44 8.03
C TYR A 4 -16.97 6.43 8.45
N THR A 5 -16.07 5.96 9.31
CA THR A 5 -14.95 6.78 9.82
C THR A 5 -13.63 6.43 9.18
N ALA A 6 -13.57 5.34 8.41
CA ALA A 6 -12.35 4.88 7.75
C ALA A 6 -12.65 4.12 6.47
N ILE A 7 -11.72 4.22 5.52
CA ILE A 7 -11.74 3.44 4.29
C ILE A 7 -10.37 2.80 4.12
N LEU A 8 -10.37 1.50 3.83
CA LEU A 8 -9.20 0.78 3.37
C LEU A 8 -9.33 0.59 1.86
N ALA A 9 -8.52 1.30 1.10
CA ALA A 9 -8.50 1.18 -0.35
C ALA A 9 -7.66 -0.03 -0.76
N SER A 10 -8.00 -0.66 -1.87
CA SER A 10 -7.29 -1.85 -2.36
C SER A 10 -5.85 -1.54 -2.79
N THR A 11 -5.59 -0.32 -3.24
CA THR A 11 -4.26 0.14 -3.65
C THR A 11 -4.09 1.61 -3.29
N ASP A 12 -2.84 2.09 -3.28
CA ASP A 12 -2.56 3.52 -3.12
C ASP A 12 -3.17 4.32 -4.27
N SER A 13 -3.17 3.80 -5.48
CA SER A 13 -3.78 4.49 -6.62
C SER A 13 -5.26 4.74 -6.40
N ASN A 14 -5.98 3.75 -5.88
CA ASN A 14 -7.39 3.93 -5.52
C ASN A 14 -7.55 4.91 -4.37
N ALA A 15 -6.65 4.86 -3.39
CA ALA A 15 -6.66 5.80 -2.28
C ALA A 15 -6.49 7.25 -2.75
N LEU A 16 -5.64 7.50 -3.74
CA LEU A 16 -5.48 8.84 -4.32
C LEU A 16 -6.78 9.35 -4.94
N GLY A 17 -7.53 8.48 -5.60
CA GLY A 17 -8.85 8.82 -6.13
C GLY A 17 -9.83 9.19 -5.02
N ILE A 18 -9.79 8.46 -3.91
CA ILE A 18 -10.63 8.75 -2.74
C ILE A 18 -10.24 10.09 -2.13
N LEU A 19 -8.95 10.39 -2.01
CA LEU A 19 -8.48 11.68 -1.50
C LEU A 19 -8.99 12.84 -2.36
N ARG A 20 -8.96 12.67 -3.67
CA ARG A 20 -9.47 13.67 -4.59
C ARG A 20 -10.97 13.89 -4.40
N ALA A 21 -11.74 12.81 -4.32
CA ALA A 21 -13.17 12.90 -4.08
C ALA A 21 -13.48 13.55 -2.73
N ALA A 22 -12.73 13.20 -1.70
CA ALA A 22 -12.89 13.81 -0.37
C ALA A 22 -12.64 15.31 -0.43
N ASP A 23 -11.59 15.74 -1.12
CA ASP A 23 -11.28 17.14 -1.29
C ASP A 23 -12.41 17.89 -2.00
N GLU A 24 -12.93 17.33 -3.08
CA GLU A 24 -14.04 17.92 -3.83
C GLU A 24 -15.32 18.00 -3.00
N LEU A 25 -15.54 17.08 -2.08
CA LEU A 25 -16.71 17.03 -1.21
C LEU A 25 -16.53 17.77 0.11
N GLY A 26 -15.36 18.36 0.35
CA GLY A 26 -15.06 19.04 1.59
C GLY A 26 -14.91 18.12 2.80
N ILE A 27 -14.61 16.84 2.57
CA ILE A 27 -14.37 15.87 3.63
C ILE A 27 -12.89 15.91 4.01
N ARG A 28 -12.60 16.10 5.29
CA ARG A 28 -11.22 16.20 5.77
C ARG A 28 -10.67 14.82 6.14
N VAL A 29 -9.49 14.53 5.63
CA VAL A 29 -8.73 13.31 5.93
C VAL A 29 -7.47 13.74 6.71
N PRO A 30 -7.23 13.23 7.92
CA PRO A 30 -7.95 12.14 8.61
C PRO A 30 -9.08 12.60 9.55
N GLU A 31 -9.35 13.87 9.70
CA GLU A 31 -10.23 14.38 10.77
C GLU A 31 -11.64 13.76 10.72
N GLN A 32 -12.21 13.67 9.53
CA GLN A 32 -13.54 13.11 9.35
C GLN A 32 -13.51 11.69 8.79
N LEU A 33 -12.44 11.33 8.07
CA LEU A 33 -12.31 10.05 7.41
C LEU A 33 -10.85 9.62 7.40
N SER A 34 -10.54 8.51 8.04
CA SER A 34 -9.22 7.90 7.94
C SER A 34 -9.12 7.11 6.63
N LEU A 35 -7.97 7.15 5.99
CA LEU A 35 -7.74 6.47 4.72
C LEU A 35 -6.43 5.72 4.75
N MET A 36 -6.47 4.47 4.31
CA MET A 36 -5.29 3.61 4.18
C MET A 36 -5.27 3.01 2.78
N GLY A 37 -4.08 2.97 2.19
CA GLY A 37 -3.85 2.30 0.91
C GLY A 37 -3.10 0.99 1.07
N PHE A 38 -2.55 0.52 -0.03
CA PHE A 38 -1.76 -0.70 -0.08
C PHE A 38 -0.80 -0.59 -1.25
N ASP A 39 0.48 -0.73 -1.03
CA ASP A 39 1.54 -0.80 -2.05
C ASP A 39 2.72 0.14 -1.79
N ASN A 40 2.52 1.25 -1.13
CA ASN A 40 3.53 2.26 -0.85
C ASN A 40 4.20 2.79 -2.13
N ILE A 41 3.40 3.29 -3.05
CA ILE A 41 3.92 3.94 -4.25
C ILE A 41 4.60 5.27 -3.87
N ALA A 42 5.46 5.77 -4.74
CA ALA A 42 6.26 6.97 -4.45
C ALA A 42 5.40 8.17 -4.03
N SER A 43 4.27 8.38 -4.70
CA SER A 43 3.39 9.50 -4.38
C SER A 43 2.72 9.41 -3.01
N ALA A 44 2.64 8.21 -2.41
CA ALA A 44 2.06 8.05 -1.08
C ALA A 44 2.84 8.82 0.00
N ALA A 45 4.13 9.02 -0.21
CA ALA A 45 5.01 9.74 0.73
C ALA A 45 5.03 11.25 0.52
N MET A 46 4.36 11.77 -0.51
CA MET A 46 4.34 13.23 -0.75
C MET A 46 3.64 13.94 0.41
N PRO A 47 4.19 15.12 0.84
CA PRO A 47 3.71 15.78 2.07
C PRO A 47 2.21 16.05 2.13
N ARG A 48 1.58 16.38 1.01
CA ARG A 48 0.14 16.66 0.98
C ARG A 48 -0.71 15.40 0.95
N ILE A 49 -0.11 14.28 0.61
CA ILE A 49 -0.78 12.99 0.54
C ILE A 49 -0.54 12.22 1.83
N ASP A 50 0.71 12.02 2.17
CA ASP A 50 1.16 11.41 3.42
C ASP A 50 0.28 10.22 3.85
N LEU A 51 0.13 9.27 2.92
CA LEU A 51 -0.81 8.16 3.01
C LEU A 51 -0.25 7.00 3.82
N THR A 52 -0.99 6.58 4.82
CA THR A 52 -0.74 5.32 5.52
C THR A 52 -1.00 4.17 4.56
N THR A 53 -0.07 3.24 4.46
CA THR A 53 -0.12 2.16 3.48
C THR A 53 0.64 0.93 3.95
N VAL A 54 0.75 -0.06 3.09
CA VAL A 54 1.50 -1.28 3.36
C VAL A 54 2.61 -1.40 2.31
N GLU A 55 3.85 -1.58 2.77
CA GLU A 55 5.00 -1.87 1.92
C GLU A 55 5.11 -3.37 1.71
N GLN A 56 5.10 -3.79 0.46
CA GLN A 56 5.12 -5.21 0.09
C GLN A 56 6.52 -5.78 -0.15
N SER A 57 7.59 -5.08 0.21
CA SER A 57 8.96 -5.52 -0.07
C SER A 57 9.17 -5.81 -1.56
N LYS A 58 8.74 -4.91 -2.42
CA LYS A 58 8.72 -5.10 -3.88
C LYS A 58 10.10 -5.42 -4.46
N ARG A 59 11.14 -4.72 -3.97
CA ARG A 59 12.51 -4.95 -4.42
C ARG A 59 12.96 -6.37 -4.11
N GLU A 60 12.76 -6.82 -2.89
CA GLU A 60 13.15 -8.16 -2.46
C GLU A 60 12.39 -9.23 -3.22
N MET A 61 11.08 -9.02 -3.43
CA MET A 61 10.27 -9.94 -4.22
C MET A 61 10.80 -10.07 -5.64
N ALA A 62 11.14 -8.96 -6.26
CA ALA A 62 11.69 -8.96 -7.63
C ALA A 62 13.02 -9.69 -7.69
N LEU A 63 13.93 -9.42 -6.75
CA LEU A 63 15.23 -10.08 -6.70
C LEU A 63 15.09 -11.59 -6.51
N GLN A 64 14.27 -12.02 -5.59
CA GLN A 64 14.07 -13.44 -5.33
C GLN A 64 13.38 -14.14 -6.50
N ALA A 65 12.41 -13.49 -7.13
CA ALA A 65 11.74 -14.05 -8.29
C ALA A 65 12.71 -14.30 -9.44
N VAL A 66 13.61 -13.35 -9.70
CA VAL A 66 14.62 -13.49 -10.75
C VAL A 66 15.62 -14.60 -10.40
N GLU A 67 16.09 -14.65 -9.15
CA GLU A 67 17.01 -15.71 -8.72
C GLU A 67 16.41 -17.09 -8.88
N ILE A 68 15.15 -17.26 -8.48
CA ILE A 68 14.45 -18.55 -8.62
C ILE A 68 14.31 -18.93 -10.09
N LEU A 69 13.95 -17.98 -10.93
CA LEU A 69 13.79 -18.22 -12.36
C LEU A 69 15.12 -18.59 -13.03
N LEU A 70 16.18 -17.86 -12.75
CA LEU A 70 17.49 -18.15 -13.28
C LEU A 70 18.01 -19.52 -12.84
N ASP A 71 17.76 -19.87 -11.59
CA ASP A 71 18.15 -21.17 -11.06
C ASP A 71 17.47 -22.31 -11.83
N LYS A 72 16.17 -22.14 -12.11
CA LYS A 72 15.43 -23.10 -12.92
C LYS A 72 15.93 -23.20 -14.34
N ILE A 73 16.29 -22.10 -14.95
CA ILE A 73 16.77 -22.05 -16.34
C ILE A 73 18.19 -22.58 -16.46
N GLU A 74 19.10 -22.12 -15.62
CA GLU A 74 20.54 -22.40 -15.75
C GLU A 74 20.94 -23.74 -15.15
N ARG A 75 20.31 -24.13 -14.02
CA ARG A 75 20.66 -25.35 -13.29
C ARG A 75 19.66 -26.47 -13.47
N GLY A 76 18.55 -26.21 -14.16
CA GLY A 76 17.50 -27.20 -14.35
C GLY A 76 16.81 -27.61 -13.07
N THR A 77 16.84 -26.76 -12.05
CA THR A 77 16.19 -27.03 -10.76
C THR A 77 14.69 -27.25 -10.97
N GLN A 78 14.18 -28.34 -10.43
CA GLN A 78 12.77 -28.71 -10.59
C GLN A 78 11.99 -28.51 -9.31
N GLY A 79 10.66 -28.50 -9.45
CA GLY A 79 9.77 -28.36 -8.31
C GLY A 79 9.30 -26.92 -8.11
N TYR A 80 8.39 -26.78 -7.16
CA TYR A 80 7.81 -25.49 -6.82
C TYR A 80 8.61 -24.84 -5.70
N VAL A 81 8.80 -23.51 -5.83
CA VAL A 81 9.37 -22.71 -4.76
C VAL A 81 8.28 -21.78 -4.26
N HIS A 82 8.01 -21.84 -2.98
CA HIS A 82 7.01 -21.00 -2.33
C HIS A 82 7.67 -20.23 -1.20
N GLN A 83 7.86 -18.93 -1.41
CA GLN A 83 8.43 -18.04 -0.41
C GLN A 83 7.45 -16.94 -0.06
N ILE A 84 7.35 -16.63 1.21
CA ILE A 84 6.48 -15.58 1.72
C ILE A 84 7.35 -14.49 2.31
N LEU A 85 7.19 -13.26 1.79
CA LEU A 85 7.84 -12.08 2.33
C LEU A 85 6.82 -11.30 3.16
N MET A 86 7.19 -10.94 4.38
CA MET A 86 6.30 -10.22 5.27
C MET A 86 6.20 -8.77 4.85
N PRO A 87 4.99 -8.26 4.62
CA PRO A 87 4.80 -6.83 4.38
C PRO A 87 4.93 -6.05 5.69
N SER A 88 5.08 -4.74 5.58
CA SER A 88 5.16 -3.87 6.74
C SER A 88 4.19 -2.71 6.62
N LEU A 89 3.64 -2.30 7.76
CA LEU A 89 2.78 -1.12 7.82
C LEU A 89 3.63 0.15 7.78
N VAL A 90 3.28 1.06 6.89
CA VAL A 90 3.90 2.39 6.81
C VAL A 90 2.88 3.39 7.34
N LYS A 91 3.04 3.77 8.59
CA LYS A 91 2.13 4.69 9.26
C LYS A 91 2.48 6.14 8.91
N ARG A 92 1.52 6.83 8.32
CA ARG A 92 1.62 8.25 8.01
C ARG A 92 0.42 9.00 8.61
N SER A 93 0.09 10.16 8.08
CA SER A 93 -0.89 11.03 8.72
C SER A 93 -2.33 10.87 8.22
N SER A 94 -2.60 9.98 7.28
CA SER A 94 -3.94 9.82 6.71
C SER A 94 -4.93 9.06 7.59
N CYS A 95 -4.48 8.51 8.70
CA CYS A 95 -5.31 7.83 9.68
C CYS A 95 -5.16 8.48 11.05
N ARG A 96 -6.23 8.43 11.85
CA ARG A 96 -6.19 8.91 13.22
C ARG A 96 -6.96 7.98 14.15
N ALA A 97 -6.63 8.03 15.41
CA ALA A 97 -7.42 7.36 16.44
C ALA A 97 -8.76 8.09 16.60
N LEU A 98 -9.80 7.34 16.90
CA LEU A 98 -11.13 7.89 17.13
C LEU A 98 -11.30 8.46 18.56
N THR A 99 -10.40 8.08 19.44
CA THR A 99 -10.45 8.53 20.86
C THR A 99 -9.15 9.17 21.26
#